data_7b524381d4cfccaa8325d405df1490a4
#
_entry.id   7b524381d4cfccaa8325d405df1490a4
#
_cell.length_a   1.000
_cell.length_b   1.000
_cell.length_c   1.000
_cell.angle_alpha   90.00
_cell.angle_beta   90.00
_cell.angle_gamma   90.00
#
_symmetry.space_group_name_H-M   'P 1'
#
loop_
_entity.id
_entity.type
_entity.pdbx_description
1 polymer ?
#
loop_
_entity_poly.entity_id
_entity_poly.type
_entity_poly.pdbx_seq_one_letter_code
_entity_poly.pdbx_strand_id
1 'polypeptide(L)'
;MSGKTLSQKVWERHVVHSDESGSDLLFIDLHLVHEVTSPQAFDGLRMAGRAVLRPDLTVATEDHNVPTTETDKPIADPVSRKQIETLRNNCSEFGVRLFSMGDQGQGIVHVIGPEMGLTLPGMTVVCGDSHTSTHGAFGALAFGIGTSEVEHVLATQTLPQTESGTLAVTVDGNLPEGTTAKDVILAIIGELGTGCLLYTSPSPRDLSTSRMPSSA
;
A
#
# COMPACT_ATOMS: atom_id res chain seq x y z
N MET A 1 32.82 1.45 4.00
CA MET A 1 31.45 2.01 4.08
C MET A 1 30.51 0.90 3.68
N SER A 2 29.63 0.45 4.57
CA SER A 2 28.57 -0.50 4.21
C SER A 2 27.63 0.17 3.21
N GLY A 3 27.29 -0.49 2.12
CA GLY A 3 26.32 0.04 1.14
C GLY A 3 24.94 0.16 1.76
N LYS A 4 24.15 1.17 1.36
CA LYS A 4 22.75 1.32 1.75
C LYS A 4 21.87 0.38 0.94
N THR A 5 20.84 -0.17 1.60
CA THR A 5 19.78 -0.94 0.92
C THR A 5 18.95 -0.04 0.00
N LEU A 6 18.17 -0.63 -0.90
CA LEU A 6 17.24 0.13 -1.74
C LEU A 6 16.21 0.90 -0.88
N SER A 7 15.66 0.24 0.14
CA SER A 7 14.72 0.87 1.08
C SER A 7 15.32 2.12 1.73
N GLN A 8 16.53 2.04 2.28
CA GLN A 8 17.22 3.19 2.87
C GLN A 8 17.46 4.33 1.87
N LYS A 9 17.81 4.00 0.62
CA LYS A 9 18.02 5.02 -0.43
C LYS A 9 16.73 5.72 -0.83
N VAL A 10 15.62 4.97 -0.89
CA VAL A 10 14.29 5.55 -1.17
C VAL A 10 13.86 6.40 0.00
N TRP A 11 13.97 5.88 1.23
CA TRP A 11 13.63 6.64 2.44
C TRP A 11 14.30 8.01 2.47
N GLU A 12 15.63 8.05 2.43
CA GLU A 12 16.41 9.27 2.50
C GLU A 12 16.07 10.32 1.42
N ARG A 13 15.63 9.86 0.24
CA ARG A 13 15.22 10.76 -0.84
C ARG A 13 13.86 11.39 -0.63
N HIS A 14 13.02 10.77 0.22
CA HIS A 14 11.64 11.19 0.44
C HIS A 14 11.42 11.89 1.78
N VAL A 15 12.42 11.89 2.67
CA VAL A 15 12.35 12.65 3.92
C VAL A 15 12.29 14.14 3.62
N VAL A 16 11.19 14.78 4.01
CA VAL A 16 11.00 16.24 3.91
C VAL A 16 11.21 16.94 5.23
N HIS A 17 11.07 16.21 6.34
CA HIS A 17 11.32 16.71 7.68
C HIS A 17 11.58 15.54 8.63
N SER A 18 12.48 15.72 9.59
CA SER A 18 12.72 14.78 10.69
C SER A 18 12.44 15.47 12.00
N ASP A 19 11.70 14.84 12.89
CA ASP A 19 11.47 15.36 14.23
C ASP A 19 12.50 14.85 15.25
N GLU A 20 12.51 15.45 16.43
CA GLU A 20 13.42 15.05 17.51
C GLU A 20 13.06 13.68 18.12
N SER A 21 11.87 13.15 17.87
CA SER A 21 11.42 11.83 18.34
C SER A 21 11.91 10.67 17.47
N GLY A 22 12.53 10.97 16.31
CA GLY A 22 13.01 9.99 15.36
C GLY A 22 11.93 9.57 14.35
N SER A 23 10.86 10.35 14.21
CA SER A 23 9.88 10.21 13.14
C SER A 23 10.25 11.10 11.97
N ASP A 24 10.21 10.54 10.78
CA ASP A 24 10.43 11.25 9.52
C ASP A 24 9.10 11.51 8.82
N LEU A 25 8.95 12.69 8.24
CA LEU A 25 7.85 13.03 7.36
C LEU A 25 8.28 12.72 5.93
N LEU A 26 7.68 11.68 5.32
CA LEU A 26 8.01 11.23 3.98
C LEU A 26 7.08 11.88 2.95
N PHE A 27 7.63 12.39 1.86
CA PHE A 27 6.85 12.72 0.67
C PHE A 27 6.33 11.45 0.00
N ILE A 28 5.10 11.48 -0.50
CA ILE A 28 4.44 10.34 -1.16
C ILE A 28 4.30 10.62 -2.66
N ASP A 29 4.93 9.76 -3.48
CA ASP A 29 4.89 9.88 -4.94
C ASP A 29 3.56 9.41 -5.54
N LEU A 30 2.93 8.40 -4.94
CA LEU A 30 1.67 7.84 -5.42
C LEU A 30 0.75 7.47 -4.26
N HIS A 31 -0.44 8.06 -4.25
CA HIS A 31 -1.53 7.69 -3.35
C HIS A 31 -2.62 6.93 -4.12
N LEU A 32 -2.74 5.64 -3.85
CA LEU A 32 -3.81 4.81 -4.39
C LEU A 32 -5.01 4.80 -3.45
N VAL A 33 -6.20 5.00 -3.99
CA VAL A 33 -7.44 5.16 -3.23
C VAL A 33 -8.52 4.23 -3.75
N HIS A 34 -9.33 3.69 -2.86
CA HIS A 34 -10.50 2.87 -3.19
C HIS A 34 -11.70 3.21 -2.28
N GLU A 35 -12.86 2.62 -2.54
CA GLU A 35 -14.13 3.00 -1.94
C GLU A 35 -14.28 2.65 -0.45
N VAL A 36 -13.47 1.74 0.10
CA VAL A 36 -13.68 1.24 1.47
C VAL A 36 -13.12 2.20 2.53
N THR A 37 -11.88 2.67 2.37
CA THR A 37 -11.17 3.47 3.39
C THR A 37 -11.21 4.97 3.12
N SER A 38 -11.64 5.39 1.93
CA SER A 38 -11.60 6.79 1.53
C SER A 38 -12.80 7.66 1.95
N PRO A 39 -14.03 7.17 2.16
CA PRO A 39 -15.18 8.03 2.44
C PRO A 39 -14.97 8.95 3.63
N GLN A 40 -14.53 8.41 4.76
CA GLN A 40 -14.28 9.20 5.97
C GLN A 40 -13.12 10.18 5.80
N ALA A 41 -12.09 9.81 5.04
CA ALA A 41 -10.95 10.68 4.76
C ALA A 41 -11.39 11.93 3.96
N PHE A 42 -12.20 11.75 2.92
CA PHE A 42 -12.79 12.89 2.18
C PHE A 42 -13.75 13.72 3.02
N ASP A 43 -14.53 13.10 3.91
CA ASP A 43 -15.38 13.82 4.85
C ASP A 43 -14.54 14.69 5.81
N GLY A 44 -13.41 14.16 6.31
CA GLY A 44 -12.48 14.92 7.13
C GLY A 44 -11.91 16.14 6.40
N LEU A 45 -11.49 15.99 5.15
CA LEU A 45 -11.07 17.14 4.31
C LEU A 45 -12.16 18.20 4.18
N ARG A 46 -13.39 17.76 3.89
CA ARG A 46 -14.55 18.66 3.71
C ARG A 46 -14.86 19.44 5.00
N MET A 47 -14.85 18.73 6.15
CA MET A 47 -15.09 19.36 7.46
C MET A 47 -13.97 20.35 7.82
N ALA A 48 -12.73 20.08 7.43
CA ALA A 48 -11.58 20.95 7.66
C ALA A 48 -11.45 22.07 6.60
N GLY A 49 -12.31 22.12 5.58
CA GLY A 49 -12.21 23.07 4.47
C GLY A 49 -10.95 22.92 3.63
N ARG A 50 -10.42 21.71 3.52
CA ARG A 50 -9.18 21.40 2.79
C ARG A 50 -9.47 20.75 1.44
N ALA A 51 -8.64 21.03 0.46
CA ALA A 51 -8.60 20.32 -0.82
C ALA A 51 -7.61 19.15 -0.77
N VAL A 52 -7.70 18.26 -1.74
CA VAL A 52 -6.61 17.31 -2.03
C VAL A 52 -5.41 18.10 -2.57
N LEU A 53 -4.27 17.98 -1.92
CA LEU A 53 -3.09 18.80 -2.24
C LEU A 53 -2.51 18.48 -3.62
N ARG A 54 -2.40 17.17 -3.93
CA ARG A 54 -1.81 16.67 -5.18
C ARG A 54 -2.74 15.66 -5.85
N PRO A 55 -3.84 16.12 -6.46
CA PRO A 55 -4.74 15.22 -7.20
C PRO A 55 -4.06 14.56 -8.40
N ASP A 56 -2.98 15.12 -8.90
CA ASP A 56 -2.13 14.54 -9.95
C ASP A 56 -1.30 13.34 -9.48
N LEU A 57 -1.03 13.20 -8.18
CA LEU A 57 -0.34 12.07 -7.55
C LEU A 57 -1.31 11.12 -6.82
N THR A 58 -2.61 11.35 -6.96
CA THR A 58 -3.65 10.54 -6.33
C THR A 58 -4.49 9.87 -7.41
N VAL A 59 -4.63 8.55 -7.33
CA VAL A 59 -5.40 7.76 -8.29
C VAL A 59 -6.36 6.84 -7.54
N ALA A 60 -7.62 6.91 -7.91
CA ALA A 60 -8.66 6.07 -7.34
C ALA A 60 -9.11 4.97 -8.33
N THR A 61 -9.56 3.85 -7.80
CA THR A 61 -10.20 2.78 -8.55
C THR A 61 -11.37 2.19 -7.77
N GLU A 62 -12.39 1.74 -8.47
CA GLU A 62 -13.47 0.95 -7.90
C GLU A 62 -13.01 -0.51 -7.88
N ASP A 63 -12.83 -1.09 -6.68
CA ASP A 63 -12.10 -2.34 -6.49
C ASP A 63 -12.83 -3.35 -5.60
N HIS A 64 -13.06 -3.02 -4.32
CA HIS A 64 -13.48 -3.98 -3.30
C HIS A 64 -14.96 -4.33 -3.35
N ASN A 65 -15.80 -3.40 -3.75
CA ASN A 65 -17.27 -3.53 -3.72
C ASN A 65 -17.89 -3.56 -5.13
N VAL A 66 -17.13 -4.01 -6.10
CA VAL A 66 -17.59 -4.21 -7.48
C VAL A 66 -17.92 -5.68 -7.74
N PRO A 67 -18.98 -5.97 -8.51
CA PRO A 67 -19.28 -7.34 -8.94
C PRO A 67 -18.20 -7.84 -9.91
N THR A 68 -17.89 -9.13 -9.84
CA THR A 68 -16.97 -9.81 -10.77
C THR A 68 -17.67 -10.42 -11.98
N THR A 69 -19.00 -10.46 -11.97
CA THR A 69 -19.86 -10.92 -13.06
C THR A 69 -20.94 -9.89 -13.30
N GLU A 70 -21.50 -9.87 -14.51
CA GLU A 70 -22.59 -8.93 -14.88
C GLU A 70 -22.23 -7.46 -14.61
N THR A 71 -21.00 -7.08 -14.91
CA THR A 71 -20.43 -5.74 -14.62
C THR A 71 -21.12 -4.61 -15.40
N ASP A 72 -21.94 -4.96 -16.38
CA ASP A 72 -22.82 -4.05 -17.14
C ASP A 72 -24.13 -3.71 -16.41
N LYS A 73 -24.43 -4.42 -15.32
CA LYS A 73 -25.63 -4.18 -14.51
C LYS A 73 -25.34 -3.29 -13.29
N PRO A 74 -26.35 -2.58 -12.77
CA PRO A 74 -26.23 -1.86 -11.52
C PRO A 74 -25.84 -2.80 -10.36
N ILE A 75 -24.98 -2.33 -9.46
CA ILE A 75 -24.58 -3.07 -8.26
C ILE A 75 -25.84 -3.38 -7.42
N ALA A 76 -26.14 -4.66 -7.21
CA ALA A 76 -27.37 -5.10 -6.56
C ALA A 76 -27.35 -4.78 -5.05
N ASP A 77 -26.21 -5.03 -4.38
CA ASP A 77 -26.07 -4.72 -2.95
C ASP A 77 -26.11 -3.19 -2.70
N PRO A 78 -27.04 -2.72 -1.85
CA PRO A 78 -27.22 -1.29 -1.63
C PRO A 78 -26.04 -0.64 -0.89
N VAL A 79 -25.32 -1.40 -0.05
CA VAL A 79 -24.18 -0.87 0.71
C VAL A 79 -23.00 -0.69 -0.23
N SER A 80 -22.67 -1.70 -1.00
CA SER A 80 -21.61 -1.65 -2.01
C SER A 80 -21.85 -0.55 -3.02
N ARG A 81 -23.07 -0.46 -3.54
CA ARG A 81 -23.49 0.62 -4.45
C ARG A 81 -23.26 1.99 -3.84
N LYS A 82 -23.67 2.20 -2.58
CA LYS A 82 -23.51 3.49 -1.89
C LYS A 82 -22.03 3.86 -1.72
N GLN A 83 -21.16 2.90 -1.42
CA GLN A 83 -19.72 3.14 -1.30
C GLN A 83 -19.10 3.54 -2.64
N ILE A 84 -19.45 2.86 -3.72
CA ILE A 84 -19.00 3.21 -5.08
C ILE A 84 -19.49 4.61 -5.49
N GLU A 85 -20.77 4.91 -5.29
CA GLU A 85 -21.32 6.25 -5.57
C GLU A 85 -20.62 7.33 -4.74
N THR A 86 -20.30 7.04 -3.49
CA THR A 86 -19.58 7.98 -2.61
C THR A 86 -18.15 8.21 -3.14
N LEU A 87 -17.43 7.18 -3.56
CA LEU A 87 -16.11 7.34 -4.17
C LEU A 87 -16.17 8.21 -5.43
N ARG A 88 -17.13 7.94 -6.33
CA ARG A 88 -17.35 8.73 -7.56
C ARG A 88 -17.58 10.21 -7.26
N ASN A 89 -18.46 10.49 -6.30
CA ASN A 89 -18.77 11.87 -5.90
C ASN A 89 -17.55 12.56 -5.30
N ASN A 90 -16.83 11.90 -4.40
CA ASN A 90 -15.63 12.44 -3.78
C ASN A 90 -14.53 12.71 -4.83
N CYS A 91 -14.27 11.77 -5.73
CA CYS A 91 -13.26 11.96 -6.78
C CYS A 91 -13.64 13.13 -7.71
N SER A 92 -14.92 13.25 -8.07
CA SER A 92 -15.41 14.37 -8.87
C SER A 92 -15.28 15.72 -8.15
N GLU A 93 -15.63 15.77 -6.86
CA GLU A 93 -15.55 16.99 -6.04
C GLU A 93 -14.12 17.47 -5.85
N PHE A 94 -13.20 16.54 -5.54
CA PHE A 94 -11.82 16.86 -5.21
C PHE A 94 -10.83 16.78 -6.40
N GLY A 95 -11.33 16.49 -7.60
CA GLY A 95 -10.51 16.46 -8.82
C GLY A 95 -9.56 15.26 -8.90
N VAL A 96 -9.85 14.16 -8.20
CA VAL A 96 -9.05 12.94 -8.20
C VAL A 96 -9.41 12.07 -9.40
N ARG A 97 -8.39 11.59 -10.12
CA ARG A 97 -8.57 10.65 -11.23
C ARG A 97 -9.16 9.34 -10.72
N LEU A 98 -10.27 8.90 -11.31
CA LEU A 98 -10.95 7.66 -10.96
C LEU A 98 -11.01 6.71 -12.16
N PHE A 99 -10.70 5.45 -11.94
CA PHE A 99 -11.01 4.34 -12.83
C PHE A 99 -12.29 3.65 -12.33
N SER A 100 -13.39 3.94 -13.02
CA SER A 100 -14.70 3.39 -12.69
C SER A 100 -14.93 2.02 -13.31
N MET A 101 -15.84 1.25 -12.73
CA MET A 101 -16.30 -0.01 -13.28
C MET A 101 -16.75 0.14 -14.73
N GLY A 102 -16.14 -0.64 -15.62
CA GLY A 102 -16.34 -0.57 -17.07
C GLY A 102 -15.28 0.25 -17.82
N ASP A 103 -14.43 1.02 -17.15
CA ASP A 103 -13.31 1.68 -17.77
C ASP A 103 -12.20 0.68 -18.12
N GLN A 104 -11.47 0.92 -19.21
CA GLN A 104 -10.37 0.03 -19.64
C GLN A 104 -9.23 -0.07 -18.59
N GLY A 105 -9.06 0.93 -17.75
CA GLY A 105 -8.02 0.96 -16.71
C GLY A 105 -8.53 0.55 -15.32
N GLN A 106 -9.81 0.17 -15.18
CA GLN A 106 -10.35 -0.25 -13.89
C GLN A 106 -9.86 -1.66 -13.54
N GLY A 107 -9.52 -1.86 -12.28
CA GLY A 107 -9.07 -3.15 -11.76
C GLY A 107 -8.67 -3.07 -10.30
N ILE A 108 -8.13 -4.17 -9.79
CA ILE A 108 -7.61 -4.28 -8.43
C ILE A 108 -6.56 -3.20 -8.17
N VAL A 109 -6.69 -2.48 -7.09
CA VAL A 109 -5.87 -1.30 -6.77
C VAL A 109 -4.36 -1.57 -6.85
N HIS A 110 -3.90 -2.74 -6.40
CA HIS A 110 -2.49 -3.12 -6.45
C HIS A 110 -2.04 -3.71 -7.79
N VAL A 111 -2.96 -3.93 -8.71
CA VAL A 111 -2.68 -4.39 -10.09
C VAL A 111 -2.59 -3.20 -11.04
N ILE A 112 -3.51 -2.26 -10.94
CA ILE A 112 -3.52 -1.09 -11.84
C ILE A 112 -2.26 -0.23 -11.71
N GLY A 113 -1.70 -0.10 -10.49
CA GLY A 113 -0.48 0.66 -10.27
C GLY A 113 0.67 0.20 -11.17
N PRO A 114 1.09 -1.06 -11.09
CA PRO A 114 2.11 -1.63 -11.97
C PRO A 114 1.72 -1.70 -13.45
N GLU A 115 0.52 -2.18 -13.77
CA GLU A 115 0.10 -2.38 -15.17
C GLU A 115 0.01 -1.08 -15.97
N MET A 116 -0.37 0.02 -15.31
CA MET A 116 -0.46 1.33 -15.94
C MET A 116 0.84 2.14 -15.84
N GLY A 117 1.91 1.55 -15.30
CA GLY A 117 3.19 2.23 -15.09
C GLY A 117 3.13 3.36 -14.06
N LEU A 118 2.17 3.33 -13.14
CA LEU A 118 2.06 4.30 -12.05
C LEU A 118 2.99 3.96 -10.89
N THR A 119 3.25 2.66 -10.65
CA THR A 119 4.22 2.19 -9.65
C THR A 119 5.56 1.95 -10.31
N LEU A 120 6.58 2.70 -9.90
CA LEU A 120 7.93 2.61 -10.45
C LEU A 120 8.97 2.37 -9.34
N PRO A 121 10.13 1.79 -9.68
CA PRO A 121 11.22 1.62 -8.72
C PRO A 121 11.66 2.94 -8.11
N GLY A 122 11.88 2.96 -6.81
CA GLY A 122 12.35 4.13 -6.09
C GLY A 122 11.28 5.13 -5.66
N MET A 123 10.01 4.85 -5.93
CA MET A 123 8.88 5.65 -5.46
C MET A 123 8.43 5.25 -4.05
N THR A 124 7.74 6.18 -3.38
CA THR A 124 6.91 5.93 -2.20
C THR A 124 5.46 5.78 -2.63
N VAL A 125 4.80 4.71 -2.17
CA VAL A 125 3.41 4.40 -2.53
C VAL A 125 2.60 4.14 -1.27
N VAL A 126 1.41 4.72 -1.17
CA VAL A 126 0.47 4.44 -0.07
C VAL A 126 -0.91 4.10 -0.57
N CYS A 127 -1.61 3.30 0.21
CA CYS A 127 -3.02 2.97 -0.01
C CYS A 127 -3.67 2.62 1.34
N GLY A 128 -4.94 2.91 1.49
CA GLY A 128 -5.73 2.46 2.63
C GLY A 128 -6.08 0.96 2.61
N ASP A 129 -5.10 0.12 2.24
CA ASP A 129 -5.24 -1.33 2.08
C ASP A 129 -4.02 -2.06 2.65
N SER A 130 -4.26 -3.19 3.32
CA SER A 130 -3.22 -3.99 4.00
C SER A 130 -2.23 -4.67 3.05
N HIS A 131 -2.55 -4.80 1.76
CA HIS A 131 -1.70 -5.45 0.76
C HIS A 131 -0.77 -4.48 0.01
N THR A 132 -0.72 -3.21 0.42
CA THR A 132 0.04 -2.16 -0.28
C THR A 132 1.54 -2.47 -0.37
N SER A 133 2.12 -3.14 0.62
CA SER A 133 3.53 -3.51 0.60
C SER A 133 3.94 -4.40 -0.60
N THR A 134 2.98 -5.00 -1.31
CA THR A 134 3.22 -5.77 -2.54
C THR A 134 3.92 -4.95 -3.64
N HIS A 135 3.74 -3.62 -3.65
CA HIS A 135 4.46 -2.74 -4.57
C HIS A 135 5.98 -2.76 -4.38
N GLY A 136 6.46 -3.26 -3.23
CA GLY A 136 7.87 -3.51 -2.98
C GLY A 136 8.51 -4.49 -3.98
N ALA A 137 7.73 -5.39 -4.59
CA ALA A 137 8.19 -6.29 -5.66
C ALA A 137 8.66 -5.53 -6.90
N PHE A 138 8.19 -4.29 -7.08
CA PHE A 138 8.59 -3.37 -8.17
C PHE A 138 9.67 -2.36 -7.74
N GLY A 139 10.24 -2.55 -6.53
CA GLY A 139 11.26 -1.64 -6.00
C GLY A 139 10.72 -0.32 -5.45
N ALA A 140 9.43 -0.23 -5.17
CA ALA A 140 8.81 0.89 -4.47
C ALA A 140 8.86 0.68 -2.95
N LEU A 141 8.91 1.76 -2.18
CA LEU A 141 8.71 1.74 -0.74
C LEU A 141 7.23 2.01 -0.47
N ALA A 142 6.49 0.97 -0.05
CA ALA A 142 5.05 1.02 -0.04
C ALA A 142 4.45 0.68 1.33
N PHE A 143 3.45 1.46 1.76
CA PHE A 143 2.81 1.34 3.07
C PHE A 143 1.29 1.22 2.95
N GLY A 144 0.73 0.21 3.63
CA GLY A 144 -0.69 0.19 3.97
C GLY A 144 -0.98 1.15 5.11
N ILE A 145 -1.94 2.05 4.94
CA ILE A 145 -2.22 3.13 5.89
C ILE A 145 -3.67 3.09 6.38
N GLY A 146 -3.90 3.61 7.57
CA GLY A 146 -5.24 3.74 8.15
C GLY A 146 -6.02 4.93 7.57
N THR A 147 -7.33 4.95 7.79
CA THR A 147 -8.23 6.00 7.25
C THR A 147 -7.79 7.43 7.62
N SER A 148 -7.32 7.65 8.85
CA SER A 148 -6.82 8.96 9.29
C SER A 148 -5.54 9.37 8.54
N GLU A 149 -4.68 8.39 8.22
CA GLU A 149 -3.48 8.63 7.42
C GLU A 149 -3.84 8.88 5.95
N VAL A 150 -4.88 8.21 5.42
CA VAL A 150 -5.42 8.53 4.08
C VAL A 150 -5.83 9.99 4.00
N GLU A 151 -6.58 10.51 5.01
CA GLU A 151 -6.93 11.93 5.10
C GLU A 151 -5.68 12.82 5.14
N HIS A 152 -4.70 12.46 5.97
CA HIS A 152 -3.45 13.21 6.11
C HIS A 152 -2.71 13.29 4.77
N VAL A 153 -2.54 12.16 4.07
CA VAL A 153 -1.84 12.13 2.78
C VAL A 153 -2.61 12.91 1.71
N LEU A 154 -3.94 12.80 1.66
CA LEU A 154 -4.76 13.62 0.76
C LEU A 154 -4.54 15.12 0.99
N ALA A 155 -4.44 15.53 2.27
CA ALA A 155 -4.27 16.93 2.65
C ALA A 155 -2.86 17.47 2.44
N THR A 156 -1.82 16.65 2.56
CA THR A 156 -0.42 17.09 2.71
C THR A 156 0.56 16.46 1.73
N GLN A 157 0.17 15.38 1.06
CA GLN A 157 1.02 14.50 0.25
C GLN A 157 2.23 13.96 1.02
N THR A 158 2.13 13.85 2.33
CA THR A 158 3.19 13.34 3.21
C THR A 158 2.65 12.32 4.19
N LEU A 159 3.54 11.47 4.72
CA LEU A 159 3.21 10.48 5.74
C LEU A 159 4.28 10.49 6.83
N PRO A 160 3.93 10.68 8.13
CA PRO A 160 4.87 10.50 9.22
C PRO A 160 5.13 9.00 9.43
N GLN A 161 6.41 8.63 9.44
CA GLN A 161 6.85 7.23 9.62
C GLN A 161 8.16 7.17 10.40
N THR A 162 8.41 6.05 11.07
CA THR A 162 9.72 5.73 11.64
C THR A 162 10.41 4.70 10.74
N GLU A 163 11.70 4.94 10.43
CA GLU A 163 12.45 4.00 9.59
C GLU A 163 12.51 2.62 10.25
N SER A 164 12.02 1.61 9.53
CA SER A 164 12.04 0.23 10.00
C SER A 164 13.39 -0.44 9.75
N GLY A 165 13.75 -1.41 10.60
CA GLY A 165 14.90 -2.29 10.37
C GLY A 165 14.75 -3.10 9.09
N THR A 166 15.85 -3.57 8.56
CA THR A 166 15.88 -4.45 7.37
C THR A 166 16.14 -5.89 7.79
N LEU A 167 15.25 -6.81 7.40
CA LEU A 167 15.43 -8.26 7.55
C LEU A 167 15.74 -8.87 6.18
N ALA A 168 16.83 -9.61 6.09
CA ALA A 168 17.16 -10.37 4.90
C ALA A 168 16.66 -11.82 5.06
N VAL A 169 15.79 -12.24 4.16
CA VAL A 169 15.31 -13.63 4.07
C VAL A 169 15.84 -14.23 2.79
N THR A 170 16.60 -15.31 2.91
CA THR A 170 17.15 -16.04 1.76
C THR A 170 16.45 -17.39 1.63
N VAL A 171 15.92 -17.66 0.44
CA VAL A 171 15.28 -18.94 0.10
C VAL A 171 16.18 -19.65 -0.90
N ASP A 172 16.80 -20.76 -0.48
CA ASP A 172 17.72 -21.54 -1.30
C ASP A 172 17.06 -22.83 -1.79
N GLY A 173 17.49 -23.29 -2.97
CA GLY A 173 17.03 -24.54 -3.58
C GLY A 173 15.99 -24.36 -4.67
N ASN A 174 15.36 -25.46 -5.07
CA ASN A 174 14.30 -25.48 -6.08
C ASN A 174 12.96 -25.73 -5.40
N LEU A 175 11.92 -25.05 -5.89
CA LEU A 175 10.57 -25.30 -5.42
C LEU A 175 10.09 -26.66 -5.90
N PRO A 176 9.50 -27.52 -5.03
CA PRO A 176 8.85 -28.75 -5.43
C PRO A 176 7.72 -28.50 -6.45
N GLU A 177 7.39 -29.53 -7.22
CA GLU A 177 6.26 -29.47 -8.13
C GLU A 177 4.95 -29.14 -7.36
N GLY A 178 4.16 -28.21 -7.89
CA GLY A 178 2.93 -27.73 -7.26
C GLY A 178 3.11 -26.64 -6.20
N THR A 179 4.35 -26.29 -5.83
CA THR A 179 4.66 -25.19 -4.91
C THR A 179 4.71 -23.86 -5.66
N THR A 180 4.09 -22.83 -5.11
CA THR A 180 4.02 -21.48 -5.67
C THR A 180 4.75 -20.47 -4.80
N ALA A 181 4.96 -19.26 -5.31
CA ALA A 181 5.52 -18.16 -4.51
C ALA A 181 4.66 -17.83 -3.28
N LYS A 182 3.34 -18.08 -3.35
CA LYS A 182 2.44 -17.90 -2.20
C LYS A 182 2.76 -18.87 -1.07
N ASP A 183 3.08 -20.12 -1.38
CA ASP A 183 3.45 -21.11 -0.37
C ASP A 183 4.75 -20.71 0.33
N VAL A 184 5.70 -20.17 -0.42
CA VAL A 184 6.97 -19.65 0.14
C VAL A 184 6.70 -18.51 1.11
N ILE A 185 5.94 -17.50 0.74
CA ILE A 185 5.69 -16.37 1.65
C ILE A 185 4.87 -16.79 2.87
N LEU A 186 3.91 -17.70 2.71
CA LEU A 186 3.15 -18.24 3.84
C LEU A 186 4.02 -19.03 4.80
N ALA A 187 5.00 -19.81 4.29
CA ALA A 187 5.97 -20.51 5.11
C ALA A 187 6.88 -19.53 5.88
N ILE A 188 7.34 -18.46 5.23
CA ILE A 188 8.14 -17.40 5.87
C ILE A 188 7.31 -16.73 6.99
N ILE A 189 6.06 -16.36 6.73
CA ILE A 189 5.16 -15.77 7.73
C ILE A 189 4.90 -16.73 8.88
N GLY A 190 4.72 -18.02 8.58
CA GLY A 190 4.52 -19.07 9.58
C GLY A 190 5.71 -19.22 10.53
N GLU A 191 6.93 -19.07 10.01
CA GLU A 191 8.17 -19.17 10.79
C GLU A 191 8.47 -17.89 11.59
N LEU A 192 8.33 -16.72 10.97
CA LEU A 192 8.66 -15.43 11.60
C LEU A 192 7.51 -14.83 12.41
N GLY A 193 6.27 -15.19 12.09
CA GLY A 193 5.07 -14.57 12.65
C GLY A 193 4.74 -13.22 11.97
N THR A 194 3.55 -12.72 12.22
CA THR A 194 3.04 -11.47 11.61
C THR A 194 3.48 -10.21 12.36
N GLY A 195 3.88 -10.32 13.63
CA GLY A 195 4.28 -9.18 14.48
C GLY A 195 5.77 -8.82 14.41
N CYS A 196 6.59 -9.68 13.84
CA CYS A 196 8.05 -9.55 13.86
C CYS A 196 8.58 -8.33 13.08
N LEU A 197 7.84 -7.86 12.08
CA LEU A 197 8.23 -6.73 11.23
C LEU A 197 7.73 -5.37 11.75
N LEU A 198 6.85 -5.34 12.75
CA LEU A 198 6.24 -4.13 13.29
C LEU A 198 6.95 -3.60 14.54
N TYR A 199 7.84 -4.38 15.17
CA TYR A 199 8.53 -3.98 16.39
C TYR A 199 10.01 -3.80 16.15
N THR A 200 10.52 -2.62 16.47
CA THR A 200 11.93 -2.24 16.38
C THR A 200 12.79 -2.82 17.51
N SER A 201 12.22 -3.57 18.46
CA SER A 201 12.96 -4.27 19.49
C SER A 201 13.50 -5.59 18.96
N PRO A 202 14.81 -5.88 19.10
CA PRO A 202 15.36 -7.16 18.67
C PRO A 202 14.67 -8.29 19.44
N SER A 203 13.99 -9.18 18.70
CA SER A 203 13.42 -10.38 19.26
C SER A 203 14.53 -11.39 19.55
N PRO A 204 14.45 -12.20 20.63
CA PRO A 204 15.36 -13.33 20.84
C PRO A 204 15.41 -14.30 19.64
N ARG A 205 14.42 -14.28 18.76
CA ARG A 205 14.38 -15.05 17.51
C ARG A 205 15.26 -14.46 16.41
N ASP A 206 15.58 -13.17 16.46
CA ASP A 206 16.45 -12.51 15.47
C ASP A 206 17.91 -13.00 15.54
N LEU A 207 18.26 -13.75 16.59
CA LEU A 207 19.58 -14.34 16.84
C LEU A 207 19.68 -15.82 16.44
N SER A 208 18.59 -16.46 16.00
CA SER A 208 18.58 -17.86 15.61
C SER A 208 18.48 -18.02 14.08
N THR A 209 19.53 -18.56 13.46
CA THR A 209 19.42 -19.11 12.10
C THR A 209 18.61 -20.40 12.17
N SER A 210 17.30 -20.30 11.86
CA SER A 210 16.45 -21.47 11.73
C SER A 210 16.76 -22.14 10.38
N ARG A 211 17.32 -23.35 10.40
CA ARG A 211 17.40 -24.20 9.21
C ARG A 211 16.10 -24.97 9.12
N MET A 212 15.35 -24.81 8.04
CA MET A 212 14.26 -25.72 7.73
C MET A 212 14.85 -27.13 7.53
N PRO A 213 14.25 -28.18 8.14
CA PRO A 213 14.66 -29.54 7.86
C PRO A 213 14.44 -29.83 6.37
N SER A 214 15.50 -30.30 5.69
CA SER A 214 15.30 -30.85 4.35
C SER A 214 14.46 -32.11 4.52
N SER A 215 13.22 -32.10 4.02
CA SER A 215 12.43 -33.31 3.90
C SER A 215 13.13 -34.24 2.91
N ALA A 216 13.55 -35.42 3.41
CA ALA A 216 14.04 -36.51 2.61
C ALA A 216 12.91 -37.10 1.74
#